data_4690d37f3ea80715d8806a333479c9d5
#
_entry.id   4690d37f3ea80715d8806a333479c9d5
#
_cell.length_a   1.000
_cell.length_b   1.000
_cell.length_c   1.000
_cell.angle_alpha   90.00
_cell.angle_beta   90.00
_cell.angle_gamma   90.00
#
_symmetry.space_group_name_H-M   'P 1'
#
loop_
_entity.id
_entity.type
_entity.pdbx_description
1 polymer ?
#
loop_
_entity_poly.entity_id
_entity_poly.type
_entity_poly.pdbx_seq_one_letter_code
_entity_poly.pdbx_strand_id
1 'polypeptide(L)'
;IAMKGEAIAHGLGKILYAFMFSWGLVMILYMNAELGTSNMLYMTVGVYRKRLNLSKALKILFTCILFNLIGGLLFGFLVSATSPFQSLALDNYMLESVATKLTKPTMTILVEAMFANILVNTAVLISMRMKDDAGKVLTVVFIIFIFSFLGYEHVIANFPAFTLAFFASGGQMDAMTLGNIVHNLLFALLGNYIGGGLVMGLGYAWLNQSKSAYVD
;
A
#
# COMPACT_ATOMS: atom_id res chain seq x y z
N ILE A 1 16.27 -1.04 10.15
CA ILE A 1 16.39 -2.52 10.18
C ILE A 1 16.83 -3.02 8.79
N ALA A 2 16.11 -2.71 7.71
CA ALA A 2 16.43 -3.18 6.35
C ALA A 2 17.86 -2.81 5.93
N MET A 3 18.25 -1.54 6.03
CA MET A 3 19.61 -1.07 5.70
C MET A 3 20.71 -1.83 6.46
N LYS A 4 20.50 -2.09 7.76
CA LYS A 4 21.44 -2.88 8.57
C LYS A 4 21.45 -4.35 8.18
N GLY A 5 20.30 -4.91 7.81
CA GLY A 5 20.19 -6.29 7.34
C GLY A 5 20.93 -6.50 6.03
N GLU A 6 20.79 -5.59 5.08
CA GLU A 6 21.47 -5.67 3.78
C GLU A 6 23.01 -5.60 3.94
N ALA A 7 23.49 -4.81 4.91
CA ALA A 7 24.91 -4.75 5.24
C ALA A 7 25.45 -6.05 5.87
N ILE A 8 24.60 -6.90 6.45
CA ILE A 8 24.99 -8.19 7.04
C ILE A 8 25.01 -9.29 5.97
N ALA A 9 23.95 -9.35 5.16
CA ALA A 9 23.83 -10.33 4.09
C ALA A 9 22.94 -9.80 2.97
N HIS A 10 23.38 -10.00 1.72
CA HIS A 10 22.61 -9.59 0.54
C HIS A 10 21.23 -10.22 0.52
N GLY A 11 20.20 -9.41 0.33
CA GLY A 11 18.80 -9.82 0.33
C GLY A 11 18.13 -9.90 1.72
N LEU A 12 18.89 -9.89 2.82
CA LEU A 12 18.34 -9.89 4.17
C LEU A 12 17.58 -8.59 4.45
N GLY A 13 18.03 -7.47 3.90
CA GLY A 13 17.35 -6.18 4.00
C GLY A 13 15.93 -6.23 3.47
N LYS A 14 15.73 -6.88 2.33
CA LYS A 14 14.42 -7.05 1.70
C LYS A 14 13.47 -7.90 2.55
N ILE A 15 13.96 -8.98 3.12
CA ILE A 15 13.18 -9.87 4.01
C ILE A 15 12.73 -9.10 5.26
N LEU A 16 13.67 -8.42 5.93
CA LEU A 16 13.38 -7.65 7.14
C LEU A 16 12.43 -6.48 6.86
N TYR A 17 12.62 -5.80 5.72
CA TYR A 17 11.70 -4.74 5.31
C TYR A 17 10.29 -5.30 5.14
N ALA A 18 10.12 -6.38 4.37
CA ALA A 18 8.82 -6.96 4.09
C ALA A 18 8.10 -7.44 5.35
N PHE A 19 8.85 -8.06 6.27
CA PHE A 19 8.32 -8.50 7.56
C PHE A 19 7.85 -7.33 8.43
N MET A 20 8.69 -6.30 8.58
CA MET A 20 8.35 -5.13 9.40
C MET A 20 7.23 -4.29 8.77
N PHE A 21 7.21 -4.17 7.43
CA PHE A 21 6.16 -3.46 6.71
C PHE A 21 4.78 -4.10 6.93
N SER A 22 4.72 -5.42 7.02
CA SER A 22 3.45 -6.14 7.19
C SER A 22 2.71 -5.80 8.48
N TRP A 23 3.42 -5.40 9.53
CA TRP A 23 2.84 -4.89 10.77
C TRP A 23 2.08 -3.57 10.59
N GLY A 24 2.38 -2.82 9.53
CA GLY A 24 1.65 -1.59 9.20
C GLY A 24 0.16 -1.83 8.99
N LEU A 25 -0.23 -2.88 8.25
CA LEU A 25 -1.65 -3.19 8.06
C LEU A 25 -2.29 -3.73 9.35
N VAL A 26 -1.56 -4.50 10.16
CA VAL A 26 -2.05 -4.93 11.48
C VAL A 26 -2.41 -3.70 12.33
N MET A 27 -1.51 -2.71 12.42
CA MET A 27 -1.78 -1.48 13.16
C MET A 27 -2.99 -0.73 12.62
N ILE A 28 -3.11 -0.57 11.29
CA ILE A 28 -4.26 0.08 10.66
C ILE A 28 -5.57 -0.60 11.07
N LEU A 29 -5.63 -1.92 11.01
CA LEU A 29 -6.84 -2.68 11.34
C LEU A 29 -7.22 -2.58 12.81
N TYR A 30 -6.25 -2.73 13.72
CA TYR A 30 -6.53 -2.68 15.16
C TYR A 30 -6.79 -1.26 15.69
N MET A 31 -6.21 -0.24 15.04
CA MET A 31 -6.50 1.16 15.35
C MET A 31 -7.75 1.69 14.65
N ASN A 32 -8.39 0.88 13.81
CA ASN A 32 -9.51 1.28 12.97
C ASN A 32 -9.21 2.55 12.15
N ALA A 33 -7.99 2.60 11.61
CA ALA A 33 -7.54 3.73 10.81
C ALA A 33 -8.00 3.59 9.35
N GLU A 34 -8.23 4.73 8.69
CA GLU A 34 -8.69 4.78 7.30
C GLU A 34 -7.55 4.53 6.31
N LEU A 35 -7.73 3.54 5.44
CA LEU A 35 -6.82 3.22 4.35
C LEU A 35 -7.52 3.39 3.01
N GLY A 36 -7.09 4.37 2.21
CA GLY A 36 -7.73 4.71 0.94
C GLY A 36 -7.88 3.54 -0.02
N THR A 37 -6.91 2.62 -0.06
CA THR A 37 -6.94 1.44 -0.92
C THR A 37 -7.92 0.36 -0.46
N SER A 38 -8.17 0.22 0.85
CA SER A 38 -9.24 -0.63 1.37
C SER A 38 -10.61 0.02 1.14
N ASN A 39 -10.69 1.34 1.24
CA ASN A 39 -11.93 2.07 0.93
C ASN A 39 -12.35 1.95 -0.54
N MET A 40 -11.42 1.68 -1.48
CA MET A 40 -11.79 1.36 -2.86
C MET A 40 -12.73 0.15 -2.92
N LEU A 41 -12.48 -0.90 -2.14
CA LEU A 41 -13.37 -2.05 -2.04
C LEU A 41 -14.72 -1.65 -1.41
N TYR A 42 -14.68 -1.04 -0.22
CA TYR A 42 -15.91 -0.73 0.52
C TYR A 42 -16.85 0.20 -0.24
N MET A 43 -16.31 1.25 -0.85
CA MET A 43 -17.10 2.21 -1.60
C MET A 43 -17.70 1.58 -2.86
N THR A 44 -16.95 0.76 -3.58
CA THR A 44 -17.45 0.05 -4.77
C THR A 44 -18.58 -0.91 -4.39
N VAL A 45 -18.41 -1.72 -3.34
CA VAL A 45 -19.47 -2.62 -2.84
C VAL A 45 -20.71 -1.81 -2.41
N GLY A 46 -20.51 -0.71 -1.68
CA GLY A 46 -21.58 0.16 -1.21
C GLY A 46 -22.44 0.75 -2.34
N VAL A 47 -21.77 1.20 -3.40
CA VAL A 47 -22.46 1.73 -4.60
C VAL A 47 -23.18 0.61 -5.36
N TYR A 48 -22.50 -0.51 -5.60
CA TYR A 48 -23.07 -1.66 -6.30
C TYR A 48 -24.33 -2.21 -5.60
N ARG A 49 -24.29 -2.29 -4.28
CA ARG A 49 -25.43 -2.74 -3.47
C ARG A 49 -26.47 -1.65 -3.20
N LYS A 50 -26.35 -0.49 -3.85
CA LYS A 50 -27.28 0.66 -3.69
C LYS A 50 -27.42 1.15 -2.24
N ARG A 51 -26.40 0.90 -1.40
CA ARG A 51 -26.34 1.39 -0.01
C ARG A 51 -25.71 2.78 0.08
N LEU A 52 -25.02 3.20 -0.97
CA LEU A 52 -24.29 4.45 -1.06
C LEU A 52 -24.45 5.01 -2.48
N ASN A 53 -24.66 6.31 -2.63
CA ASN A 53 -24.64 6.93 -3.95
C ASN A 53 -23.19 7.19 -4.42
N LEU A 54 -22.99 7.23 -5.73
CA LEU A 54 -21.65 7.37 -6.33
C LEU A 54 -20.94 8.65 -5.88
N SER A 55 -21.66 9.78 -5.84
CA SER A 55 -21.06 11.08 -5.44
C SER A 55 -20.50 11.02 -4.02
N LYS A 56 -21.24 10.43 -3.07
CA LYS A 56 -20.79 10.27 -1.69
C LYS A 56 -19.60 9.29 -1.60
N ALA A 57 -19.64 8.20 -2.37
CA ALA A 57 -18.53 7.25 -2.44
C ALA A 57 -17.24 7.90 -2.93
N LEU A 58 -17.32 8.67 -4.02
CA LEU A 58 -16.17 9.40 -4.58
C LEU A 58 -15.65 10.46 -3.60
N LYS A 59 -16.53 11.18 -2.91
CA LYS A 59 -16.14 12.16 -1.88
C LYS A 59 -15.37 11.48 -0.74
N ILE A 60 -15.84 10.34 -0.24
CA ILE A 60 -15.17 9.58 0.83
C ILE A 60 -13.80 9.10 0.35
N LEU A 61 -13.72 8.49 -0.85
CA LEU A 61 -12.45 8.03 -1.42
C LEU A 61 -11.45 9.17 -1.58
N PHE A 62 -11.87 10.27 -2.19
CA PHE A 62 -11.01 11.44 -2.37
C PHE A 62 -10.49 11.98 -1.04
N THR A 63 -11.40 12.18 -0.07
CA THR A 63 -11.03 12.67 1.26
C THR A 63 -10.04 11.74 1.95
N CYS A 64 -10.30 10.43 1.93
CA CYS A 64 -9.41 9.45 2.54
C CYS A 64 -8.02 9.43 1.88
N ILE A 65 -7.95 9.39 0.55
CA ILE A 65 -6.69 9.42 -0.20
C ILE A 65 -5.93 10.72 0.07
N LEU A 66 -6.62 11.86 0.09
CA LEU A 66 -6.03 13.17 0.39
C LEU A 66 -5.39 13.20 1.78
N PHE A 67 -6.10 12.72 2.82
CA PHE A 67 -5.55 12.69 4.17
C PHE A 67 -4.46 11.63 4.34
N ASN A 68 -4.53 10.50 3.61
CA ASN A 68 -3.42 9.56 3.55
C ASN A 68 -2.17 10.18 2.88
N LEU A 69 -2.36 11.01 1.82
CA LEU A 69 -1.27 11.75 1.19
C LEU A 69 -0.65 12.75 2.18
N ILE A 70 -1.46 13.61 2.81
CA ILE A 70 -0.98 14.61 3.78
C ILE A 70 -0.24 13.92 4.93
N GLY A 71 -0.82 12.85 5.50
CA GLY A 71 -0.18 12.07 6.56
C GLY A 71 1.11 11.41 6.13
N GLY A 72 1.15 10.85 4.91
CA GLY A 72 2.34 10.25 4.33
C GLY A 72 3.47 11.25 4.08
N LEU A 73 3.15 12.44 3.55
CA LEU A 73 4.10 13.53 3.36
C LEU A 73 4.68 14.00 4.69
N LEU A 74 3.82 14.28 5.67
CA LEU A 74 4.23 14.71 7.00
C LEU A 74 5.09 13.66 7.70
N PHE A 75 4.68 12.40 7.68
CA PHE A 75 5.42 11.29 8.26
C PHE A 75 6.80 11.13 7.62
N GLY A 76 6.87 11.07 6.27
CA GLY A 76 8.13 10.94 5.55
C GLY A 76 9.09 12.09 5.83
N PHE A 77 8.59 13.33 5.89
CA PHE A 77 9.37 14.50 6.25
C PHE A 77 9.90 14.41 7.69
N LEU A 78 9.05 14.14 8.68
CA LEU A 78 9.47 14.07 10.08
C LEU A 78 10.46 12.93 10.33
N VAL A 79 10.23 11.77 9.72
CA VAL A 79 11.14 10.61 9.85
C VAL A 79 12.50 10.89 9.21
N SER A 80 12.56 11.63 8.10
CA SER A 80 13.83 12.00 7.45
C SER A 80 14.74 12.82 8.36
N ALA A 81 14.17 13.59 9.29
CA ALA A 81 14.92 14.39 10.26
C ALA A 81 15.53 13.55 11.41
N THR A 82 15.18 12.26 11.51
CA THR A 82 15.73 11.38 12.55
C THR A 82 17.11 10.85 12.15
N SER A 83 17.99 10.63 13.14
CA SER A 83 19.39 10.23 12.94
C SER A 83 19.61 9.08 11.93
N PRO A 84 18.76 8.01 11.87
CA PRO A 84 18.97 6.91 10.92
C PRO A 84 18.83 7.29 9.45
N PHE A 85 18.20 8.43 9.15
CA PHE A 85 17.85 8.84 7.79
C PHE A 85 18.51 10.15 7.35
N GLN A 86 19.33 10.76 8.21
CA GLN A 86 20.09 11.95 7.88
C GLN A 86 21.25 11.61 6.93
N SER A 87 21.32 12.31 5.79
CA SER A 87 22.45 12.24 4.83
C SER A 87 22.79 10.81 4.38
N LEU A 88 21.79 10.07 3.92
CA LEU A 88 22.02 8.73 3.35
C LEU A 88 22.81 8.83 2.04
N ALA A 89 23.81 7.96 1.89
CA ALA A 89 24.50 7.78 0.62
C ALA A 89 23.54 7.28 -0.46
N LEU A 90 23.73 7.70 -1.71
CA LEU A 90 22.78 7.39 -2.82
C LEU A 90 22.71 5.89 -3.14
N ASP A 91 23.74 5.12 -2.84
CA ASP A 91 23.82 3.66 -2.94
C ASP A 91 23.16 2.94 -1.75
N ASN A 92 22.47 3.68 -0.89
CA ASN A 92 21.75 3.08 0.21
C ASN A 92 20.54 2.28 -0.28
N TYR A 93 20.39 1.06 0.23
CA TYR A 93 19.28 0.15 -0.13
C TYR A 93 17.89 0.80 -0.19
N MET A 94 17.58 1.70 0.75
CA MET A 94 16.28 2.38 0.76
C MET A 94 16.13 3.32 -0.44
N LEU A 95 17.15 4.11 -0.77
CA LEU A 95 17.13 5.04 -1.89
C LEU A 95 17.10 4.30 -3.22
N GLU A 96 17.90 3.25 -3.38
CA GLU A 96 17.88 2.37 -4.56
C GLU A 96 16.52 1.71 -4.77
N SER A 97 15.88 1.25 -3.70
CA SER A 97 14.53 0.67 -3.75
C SER A 97 13.50 1.69 -4.26
N VAL A 98 13.58 2.95 -3.81
CA VAL A 98 12.71 4.02 -4.30
C VAL A 98 13.03 4.41 -5.75
N ALA A 99 14.31 4.49 -6.11
CA ALA A 99 14.73 4.76 -7.50
C ALA A 99 14.16 3.70 -8.46
N THR A 100 14.25 2.42 -8.08
CA THR A 100 13.66 1.32 -8.84
C THR A 100 12.16 1.50 -9.05
N LYS A 101 11.41 1.89 -8.02
CA LYS A 101 9.97 2.16 -8.13
C LYS A 101 9.65 3.29 -9.10
N LEU A 102 10.41 4.39 -9.04
CA LEU A 102 10.20 5.58 -9.85
C LEU A 102 10.53 5.39 -11.34
N THR A 103 11.35 4.38 -11.67
CA THR A 103 11.77 4.09 -13.04
C THR A 103 11.03 2.91 -13.68
N LYS A 104 10.06 2.30 -12.99
CA LYS A 104 9.27 1.19 -13.54
C LYS A 104 8.44 1.61 -14.76
N PRO A 105 8.32 0.73 -15.78
CA PRO A 105 7.40 0.94 -16.89
C PRO A 105 5.93 0.99 -16.42
N THR A 106 5.12 1.77 -17.15
CA THR A 106 3.68 1.98 -16.85
C THR A 106 2.91 0.69 -16.60
N MET A 107 3.05 -0.31 -17.50
CA MET A 107 2.31 -1.58 -17.36
C MET A 107 2.75 -2.37 -16.14
N THR A 108 4.03 -2.32 -15.80
CA THR A 108 4.56 -2.96 -14.59
C THR A 108 3.94 -2.35 -13.35
N ILE A 109 3.93 -1.01 -13.24
CA ILE A 109 3.30 -0.30 -12.12
C ILE A 109 1.83 -0.68 -12.00
N LEU A 110 1.09 -0.64 -13.13
CA LEU A 110 -0.35 -0.92 -13.15
C LEU A 110 -0.68 -2.33 -12.65
N VAL A 111 0.03 -3.34 -13.20
CA VAL A 111 -0.22 -4.76 -12.86
C VAL A 111 0.22 -5.07 -11.44
N GLU A 112 1.38 -4.61 -11.03
CA GLU A 112 1.85 -4.79 -9.65
C GLU A 112 0.91 -4.13 -8.63
N ALA A 113 0.43 -2.92 -8.94
CA ALA A 113 -0.54 -2.21 -8.11
C ALA A 113 -1.89 -2.93 -8.03
N MET A 114 -2.34 -3.53 -9.14
CA MET A 114 -3.55 -4.36 -9.14
C MET A 114 -3.40 -5.53 -8.17
N PHE A 115 -2.33 -6.32 -8.28
CA PHE A 115 -2.10 -7.46 -7.40
C PHE A 115 -1.83 -7.03 -5.96
N ALA A 116 -1.12 -5.91 -5.74
CA ALA A 116 -0.92 -5.37 -4.40
C ALA A 116 -2.25 -5.16 -3.68
N ASN A 117 -3.22 -4.52 -4.33
CA ASN A 117 -4.48 -4.20 -3.68
C ASN A 117 -5.46 -5.38 -3.62
N ILE A 118 -5.29 -6.39 -4.47
CA ILE A 118 -5.95 -7.70 -4.27
C ILE A 118 -5.47 -8.33 -2.96
N LEU A 119 -4.15 -8.39 -2.73
CA LEU A 119 -3.59 -8.97 -1.51
C LEU A 119 -3.99 -8.17 -0.26
N VAL A 120 -3.90 -6.82 -0.31
CA VAL A 120 -4.31 -5.97 0.82
C VAL A 120 -5.78 -6.21 1.18
N ASN A 121 -6.68 -6.20 0.20
CA ASN A 121 -8.11 -6.41 0.47
C ASN A 121 -8.43 -7.86 0.84
N THR A 122 -7.66 -8.85 0.38
CA THR A 122 -7.74 -10.23 0.87
C THR A 122 -7.42 -10.30 2.36
N ALA A 123 -6.31 -9.68 2.79
CA ALA A 123 -5.93 -9.62 4.20
C ALA A 123 -7.02 -8.93 5.06
N VAL A 124 -7.59 -7.83 4.56
CA VAL A 124 -8.67 -7.10 5.21
C VAL A 124 -9.94 -7.97 5.34
N LEU A 125 -10.41 -8.59 4.25
CA LEU A 125 -11.62 -9.41 4.27
C LEU A 125 -11.46 -10.64 5.17
N ILE A 126 -10.32 -11.31 5.13
CA ILE A 126 -10.04 -12.45 6.01
C ILE A 126 -10.04 -12.00 7.46
N SER A 127 -9.36 -10.89 7.78
CA SER A 127 -9.30 -10.37 9.15
C SER A 127 -10.68 -10.07 9.74
N MET A 128 -11.63 -9.63 8.91
CA MET A 128 -13.02 -9.36 9.33
C MET A 128 -13.81 -10.63 9.65
N ARG A 129 -13.43 -11.78 9.07
CA ARG A 129 -14.12 -13.06 9.26
C ARG A 129 -13.50 -13.90 10.38
N MET A 130 -12.24 -13.70 10.70
CA MET A 130 -11.55 -14.43 11.76
C MET A 130 -11.98 -13.94 13.14
N LYS A 131 -12.17 -14.88 14.06
CA LYS A 131 -12.54 -14.59 15.46
C LYS A 131 -11.33 -14.63 16.39
N ASP A 132 -10.30 -15.38 16.01
CA ASP A 132 -9.06 -15.51 16.77
C ASP A 132 -8.08 -14.38 16.39
N ASP A 133 -7.67 -13.60 17.37
CA ASP A 133 -6.80 -12.45 17.11
C ASP A 133 -5.37 -12.85 16.72
N ALA A 134 -4.83 -13.93 17.27
CA ALA A 134 -3.49 -14.39 16.88
C ALA A 134 -3.49 -14.90 15.44
N GLY A 135 -4.48 -15.69 15.04
CA GLY A 135 -4.66 -16.13 13.66
C GLY A 135 -4.87 -14.97 12.69
N LYS A 136 -5.66 -13.94 13.09
CA LYS A 136 -5.85 -12.71 12.32
C LYS A 136 -4.52 -12.00 12.06
N VAL A 137 -3.74 -11.74 13.11
CA VAL A 137 -2.44 -11.07 13.01
C VAL A 137 -1.50 -11.87 12.09
N LEU A 138 -1.36 -13.17 12.32
CA LEU A 138 -0.49 -14.02 11.50
C LEU A 138 -0.90 -14.00 10.03
N THR A 139 -2.19 -14.15 9.73
CA THR A 139 -2.69 -14.14 8.36
C THR A 139 -2.42 -12.83 7.67
N VAL A 140 -2.70 -11.69 8.32
CA VAL A 140 -2.42 -10.37 7.77
C VAL A 140 -0.92 -10.19 7.52
N VAL A 141 -0.07 -10.57 8.49
CA VAL A 141 1.39 -10.47 8.35
C VAL A 141 1.89 -11.28 7.16
N PHE A 142 1.47 -12.54 7.00
CA PHE A 142 1.93 -13.36 5.88
C PHE A 142 1.46 -12.85 4.52
N ILE A 143 0.21 -12.42 4.38
CA ILE A 143 -0.30 -11.90 3.11
C ILE A 143 0.43 -10.60 2.72
N ILE A 144 0.61 -9.68 3.66
CA ILE A 144 1.29 -8.41 3.40
C ILE A 144 2.79 -8.60 3.23
N PHE A 145 3.38 -9.61 3.88
CA PHE A 145 4.77 -9.99 3.62
C PHE A 145 4.98 -10.34 2.14
N ILE A 146 4.12 -11.17 1.54
CA ILE A 146 4.21 -11.53 0.11
C ILE A 146 4.18 -10.28 -0.75
N PHE A 147 3.20 -9.41 -0.57
CA PHE A 147 3.06 -8.16 -1.31
C PHE A 147 4.31 -7.29 -1.21
N SER A 148 4.80 -7.07 0.00
CA SER A 148 5.94 -6.21 0.29
C SER A 148 7.27 -6.83 -0.21
N PHE A 149 7.44 -8.15 -0.05
CA PHE A 149 8.61 -8.88 -0.51
C PHE A 149 8.74 -8.86 -2.04
N LEU A 150 7.62 -8.97 -2.77
CA LEU A 150 7.59 -8.86 -4.21
C LEU A 150 7.86 -7.42 -4.71
N GLY A 151 7.74 -6.42 -3.82
CA GLY A 151 7.98 -5.01 -4.15
C GLY A 151 6.88 -4.40 -5.02
N TYR A 152 5.65 -4.89 -4.87
CA TYR A 152 4.49 -4.41 -5.61
C TYR A 152 4.16 -2.95 -5.28
N GLU A 153 3.45 -2.29 -6.19
CA GLU A 153 3.14 -0.86 -6.09
C GLU A 153 1.86 -0.60 -5.29
N HIS A 154 1.98 0.24 -4.28
CA HIS A 154 0.85 0.64 -3.44
C HIS A 154 0.89 2.15 -3.22
N VAL A 155 -0.09 2.86 -3.78
CA VAL A 155 -0.08 4.32 -3.83
C VAL A 155 0.06 4.97 -2.45
N ILE A 156 -0.66 4.47 -1.44
CA ILE A 156 -0.61 5.04 -0.08
C ILE A 156 0.76 4.81 0.58
N ALA A 157 1.37 3.65 0.37
CA ALA A 157 2.71 3.35 0.88
C ALA A 157 3.80 4.15 0.16
N ASN A 158 3.58 4.52 -1.11
CA ASN A 158 4.54 5.31 -1.87
C ASN A 158 4.59 6.78 -1.40
N PHE A 159 3.53 7.34 -0.83
CA PHE A 159 3.55 8.71 -0.31
C PHE A 159 4.68 8.94 0.71
N PRO A 160 4.73 8.26 1.86
CA PRO A 160 5.81 8.43 2.82
C PRO A 160 7.16 7.93 2.29
N ALA A 161 7.19 6.88 1.45
CA ALA A 161 8.44 6.34 0.92
C ALA A 161 9.17 7.35 0.01
N PHE A 162 8.44 7.98 -0.93
CA PHE A 162 9.01 8.98 -1.82
C PHE A 162 9.42 10.25 -1.07
N THR A 163 8.60 10.69 -0.12
CA THR A 163 8.91 11.86 0.71
C THR A 163 10.15 11.63 1.56
N LEU A 164 10.22 10.50 2.25
CA LEU A 164 11.38 10.13 3.04
C LEU A 164 12.66 10.07 2.19
N ALA A 165 12.60 9.43 1.02
CA ALA A 165 13.73 9.33 0.12
C ALA A 165 14.19 10.69 -0.41
N PHE A 166 13.25 11.58 -0.76
CA PHE A 166 13.56 12.94 -1.20
C PHE A 166 14.37 13.72 -0.16
N PHE A 167 13.89 13.76 1.07
CA PHE A 167 14.57 14.50 2.13
C PHE A 167 15.85 13.80 2.62
N ALA A 168 15.86 12.47 2.73
CA ALA A 168 17.03 11.72 3.17
C ALA A 168 18.21 11.76 2.18
N SER A 169 17.93 11.92 0.88
CA SER A 169 18.95 12.11 -0.17
C SER A 169 19.35 13.57 -0.40
N GLY A 170 18.73 14.50 0.30
CA GLY A 170 18.90 15.93 0.02
C GLY A 170 18.41 16.35 -1.38
N GLY A 171 17.49 15.60 -1.98
CA GLY A 171 16.96 15.84 -3.33
C GLY A 171 17.90 15.44 -4.47
N GLN A 172 18.97 14.70 -4.18
CA GLN A 172 20.03 14.39 -5.15
C GLN A 172 19.77 13.11 -5.99
N MET A 173 18.63 12.43 -5.83
CA MET A 173 18.31 11.24 -6.61
C MET A 173 17.83 11.61 -8.02
N ASP A 174 18.54 11.16 -9.06
CA ASP A 174 18.19 11.41 -10.48
C ASP A 174 16.78 10.92 -10.84
N ALA A 175 16.37 9.79 -10.26
CA ALA A 175 15.04 9.23 -10.47
C ALA A 175 13.91 10.07 -9.83
N MET A 176 14.21 10.95 -8.87
CA MET A 176 13.24 11.71 -8.06
C MET A 176 12.78 12.99 -8.78
N THR A 177 12.26 12.82 -9.98
CA THR A 177 11.63 13.91 -10.75
C THR A 177 10.14 13.99 -10.50
N LEU A 178 9.56 15.18 -10.61
CA LEU A 178 8.10 15.35 -10.50
C LEU A 178 7.36 14.46 -11.51
N GLY A 179 7.91 14.32 -12.73
CA GLY A 179 7.33 13.46 -13.76
C GLY A 179 7.26 12.00 -13.32
N ASN A 180 8.35 11.44 -12.80
CA ASN A 180 8.40 10.06 -12.34
C ASN A 180 7.50 9.82 -11.12
N ILE A 181 7.45 10.77 -10.18
CA ILE A 181 6.58 10.69 -9.00
C ILE A 181 5.11 10.66 -9.43
N VAL A 182 4.68 11.62 -10.25
CA VAL A 182 3.29 11.69 -10.73
C VAL A 182 2.94 10.47 -11.57
N HIS A 183 3.84 10.03 -12.45
CA HIS A 183 3.67 8.82 -13.25
C HIS A 183 3.43 7.59 -12.36
N ASN A 184 4.31 7.34 -11.39
CA ASN A 184 4.17 6.20 -10.50
C ASN A 184 2.86 6.28 -9.69
N LEU A 185 2.60 7.41 -9.03
CA LEU A 185 1.42 7.57 -8.17
C LEU A 185 0.11 7.42 -8.95
N LEU A 186 0.03 7.96 -10.17
CA LEU A 186 -1.15 7.87 -11.01
C LEU A 186 -1.44 6.42 -11.41
N PHE A 187 -0.46 5.71 -11.94
CA PHE A 187 -0.66 4.33 -12.39
C PHE A 187 -0.77 3.34 -11.23
N ALA A 188 -0.11 3.61 -10.10
CA ALA A 188 -0.33 2.86 -8.87
C ALA A 188 -1.76 3.05 -8.34
N LEU A 189 -2.29 4.28 -8.34
CA LEU A 189 -3.68 4.56 -7.94
C LEU A 189 -4.68 3.82 -8.83
N LEU A 190 -4.50 3.88 -10.15
CA LEU A 190 -5.36 3.17 -11.11
C LEU A 190 -5.31 1.66 -10.92
N GLY A 191 -4.11 1.08 -10.83
CA GLY A 191 -3.95 -0.35 -10.60
C GLY A 191 -4.54 -0.79 -9.25
N ASN A 192 -4.30 -0.03 -8.19
CA ASN A 192 -4.93 -0.32 -6.88
C ASN A 192 -6.45 -0.26 -6.96
N TYR A 193 -7.06 0.69 -7.71
CA TYR A 193 -8.50 0.73 -7.88
C TYR A 193 -9.03 -0.47 -8.69
N ILE A 194 -8.34 -0.85 -9.76
CA ILE A 194 -8.72 -2.04 -10.54
C ILE A 194 -8.69 -3.28 -9.64
N GLY A 195 -7.61 -3.51 -8.90
CA GLY A 195 -7.47 -4.67 -8.02
C GLY A 195 -8.45 -4.67 -6.86
N GLY A 196 -8.48 -3.59 -6.09
CA GLY A 196 -9.27 -3.49 -4.86
C GLY A 196 -10.74 -3.16 -5.10
N GLY A 197 -11.01 -2.20 -5.99
CA GLY A 197 -12.38 -1.75 -6.28
C GLY A 197 -13.12 -2.69 -7.24
N LEU A 198 -12.54 -2.97 -8.41
CA LEU A 198 -13.25 -3.74 -9.43
C LEU A 198 -13.13 -5.24 -9.19
N VAL A 199 -11.92 -5.79 -9.10
CA VAL A 199 -11.73 -7.24 -8.97
C VAL A 199 -12.26 -7.73 -7.63
N MET A 200 -11.78 -7.17 -6.52
CA MET A 200 -12.19 -7.59 -5.20
C MET A 200 -13.58 -7.05 -4.81
N GLY A 201 -13.81 -5.74 -4.96
CA GLY A 201 -15.06 -5.11 -4.54
C GLY A 201 -16.25 -5.53 -5.38
N LEU A 202 -16.23 -5.21 -6.68
CA LEU A 202 -17.34 -5.51 -7.59
C LEU A 202 -17.50 -7.01 -7.83
N GLY A 203 -16.38 -7.72 -8.12
CA GLY A 203 -16.41 -9.15 -8.39
C GLY A 203 -16.95 -9.94 -7.19
N TYR A 204 -16.47 -9.63 -5.98
CA TYR A 204 -16.93 -10.30 -4.76
C TYR A 204 -18.39 -9.96 -4.43
N ALA A 205 -18.82 -8.71 -4.63
CA ALA A 205 -20.21 -8.31 -4.41
C ALA A 205 -21.17 -8.98 -5.40
N TRP A 206 -20.72 -9.18 -6.65
CA TRP A 206 -21.49 -9.89 -7.66
C TRP A 206 -21.64 -11.38 -7.34
N LEU A 207 -20.56 -12.06 -6.98
CA LEU A 207 -20.58 -13.47 -6.57
C LEU A 207 -21.51 -13.73 -5.37
N ASN A 208 -21.57 -12.79 -4.43
CA ASN A 208 -22.40 -12.90 -3.23
C ASN A 208 -23.86 -12.40 -3.43
N GLN A 209 -24.37 -12.31 -4.65
CA GLN A 209 -25.76 -11.97 -4.94
C GLN A 209 -26.73 -13.16 -4.90
N SER A 210 -26.24 -14.37 -4.92
CA SER A 210 -27.11 -15.55 -4.95
C SER A 210 -27.95 -15.62 -3.68
N LYS A 211 -29.27 -15.91 -3.87
CA LYS A 211 -30.22 -16.08 -2.76
C LYS A 211 -30.07 -17.46 -2.08
N SER A 212 -29.27 -18.36 -2.63
CA SER A 212 -28.93 -19.62 -1.97
C SER A 212 -28.06 -19.31 -0.76
N ALA A 213 -28.52 -19.69 0.42
CA ALA A 213 -27.71 -19.64 1.60
C ALA A 213 -26.50 -20.60 1.40
N TYR A 214 -25.38 -20.01 0.98
CA TYR A 214 -24.10 -20.72 1.08
C TYR A 214 -23.74 -20.73 2.57
N VAL A 215 -23.82 -21.90 3.15
CA VAL A 215 -23.40 -22.13 4.54
C VAL A 215 -22.02 -22.76 4.46
N ASP A 216 -21.00 -22.01 4.86
CA ASP A 216 -19.66 -22.58 5.12
C ASP A 216 -19.70 -23.42 6.39
#